data_d92c250ebe422fffa52e85c7706cc631
#
_entry.id   d92c250ebe422fffa52e85c7706cc631
#
_cell.length_a   1.000
_cell.length_b   1.000
_cell.length_c   1.000
_cell.angle_alpha   90.00
_cell.angle_beta   90.00
_cell.angle_gamma   90.00
#
_symmetry.space_group_name_H-M   'P 1'
#
loop_
_entity.id
_entity.type
_entity.pdbx_description
1 polymer ?
#
loop_
_entity_poly.entity_id
_entity_poly.type
_entity_poly.pdbx_seq_one_letter_code
_entity_poly.pdbx_strand_id
1 'polypeptide(L)'
;MIHSPFARFLVLTLSLLPLVVPAFAQKKKRVDPLAIPEITRDQVICFALYTVHAKTLKLTAQLYPLKEGEPRKATLEVKQGGNWKKVAEAKVIERGWTVPFRVEKWDDSQEIPYRVRHGEKATYEGIIRKNPIDKQEFVAVGFTGNSINPGHGGDIPKKDLVENIKRLKPDLLFFSGDQVYDHRRHYAAWLRFGRDFGEVIKNFPTVTIPDDHDVGQPNIWGHNGKKSTLGGASD
;
A
#
# COMPACT_ATOMS: atom_id res chain seq x y z
N MET A 1 -80.68 26.69 58.07
CA MET A 1 -79.32 26.62 58.53
C MET A 1 -78.77 25.26 58.17
N ILE A 2 -78.01 25.17 57.09
CA ILE A 2 -77.32 23.91 56.71
C ILE A 2 -76.00 24.36 56.16
N HIS A 3 -74.95 24.04 56.90
CA HIS A 3 -73.58 24.28 56.49
C HIS A 3 -73.10 23.15 55.58
N SER A 4 -72.58 23.50 54.41
CA SER A 4 -71.89 22.61 53.48
C SER A 4 -70.39 22.72 53.68
N PRO A 5 -69.62 21.64 53.85
CA PRO A 5 -68.15 21.70 53.91
C PRO A 5 -67.54 21.62 52.50
N PHE A 6 -66.74 22.62 52.15
CA PHE A 6 -65.91 22.59 50.93
C PHE A 6 -64.75 21.61 51.14
N ALA A 7 -64.75 20.57 50.32
CA ALA A 7 -63.60 19.65 50.18
C ALA A 7 -62.54 20.32 49.26
N ARG A 8 -61.35 20.59 49.80
CA ARG A 8 -60.17 21.05 49.04
C ARG A 8 -59.44 19.84 48.48
N PHE A 9 -59.47 19.67 47.15
CA PHE A 9 -58.62 18.72 46.45
C PHE A 9 -57.26 19.33 46.23
N LEU A 10 -56.19 18.71 46.81
CA LEU A 10 -54.82 19.04 46.54
C LEU A 10 -54.33 18.21 45.38
N VAL A 11 -54.13 18.83 44.19
CA VAL A 11 -53.57 18.17 43.03
C VAL A 11 -52.07 18.29 43.13
N LEU A 12 -51.37 17.19 43.44
CA LEU A 12 -49.91 17.09 43.36
C LEU A 12 -49.54 16.79 41.91
N THR A 13 -49.04 17.81 41.20
CA THR A 13 -48.40 17.61 39.90
C THR A 13 -46.97 17.16 40.09
N LEU A 14 -46.69 15.88 39.83
CA LEU A 14 -45.36 15.29 39.83
C LEU A 14 -44.73 15.66 38.48
N SER A 15 -43.86 16.70 38.44
CA SER A 15 -43.08 17.05 37.26
C SER A 15 -41.91 16.05 37.12
N LEU A 16 -42.05 15.13 36.14
CA LEU A 16 -40.95 14.29 35.66
C LEU A 16 -39.93 15.16 34.90
N LEU A 17 -38.86 15.55 35.52
CA LEU A 17 -37.69 16.11 34.85
C LEU A 17 -37.02 15.00 34.00
N PRO A 18 -36.84 15.18 32.67
CA PRO A 18 -36.06 14.20 31.91
C PRO A 18 -34.61 14.23 32.35
N LEU A 19 -34.11 13.11 32.84
CA LEU A 19 -32.69 12.89 33.06
C LEU A 19 -31.99 12.92 31.70
N VAL A 20 -31.40 14.06 31.35
CA VAL A 20 -30.48 14.17 30.21
C VAL A 20 -29.20 13.46 30.60
N VAL A 21 -29.07 12.19 30.25
CA VAL A 21 -27.81 11.47 30.36
C VAL A 21 -26.91 12.00 29.25
N PRO A 22 -25.76 12.63 29.59
CA PRO A 22 -24.82 13.08 28.55
C PRO A 22 -24.33 11.84 27.78
N ALA A 23 -24.68 11.76 26.51
CA ALA A 23 -24.10 10.77 25.62
C ALA A 23 -22.60 11.08 25.51
N PHE A 24 -21.77 10.38 26.27
CA PHE A 24 -20.35 10.38 26.06
C PHE A 24 -20.08 9.82 24.65
N ALA A 25 -19.94 10.69 23.69
CA ALA A 25 -19.45 10.33 22.37
C ALA A 25 -18.07 9.68 22.57
N GLN A 26 -18.01 8.36 22.51
CA GLN A 26 -16.75 7.63 22.47
C GLN A 26 -15.97 8.20 21.27
N LYS A 27 -14.91 8.96 21.51
CA LYS A 27 -13.96 9.37 20.47
C LYS A 27 -13.46 8.09 19.82
N LYS A 28 -13.93 7.79 18.60
CA LYS A 28 -13.37 6.70 17.79
C LYS A 28 -11.85 6.88 17.80
N LYS A 29 -11.14 5.89 18.35
CA LYS A 29 -9.68 5.87 18.37
C LYS A 29 -9.21 6.05 16.94
N ARG A 30 -8.51 7.12 16.66
CA ARG A 30 -8.03 7.43 15.31
C ARG A 30 -7.05 6.32 14.94
N VAL A 31 -7.39 5.52 13.94
CA VAL A 31 -6.52 4.46 13.44
C VAL A 31 -5.33 5.14 12.75
N ASP A 32 -4.12 4.76 13.11
CA ASP A 32 -2.92 5.24 12.46
C ASP A 32 -2.90 4.73 10.99
N PRO A 33 -2.92 5.61 9.98
CA PRO A 33 -2.98 5.21 8.58
C PRO A 33 -1.71 4.49 8.11
N LEU A 34 -0.60 4.63 8.83
CA LEU A 34 0.67 3.96 8.56
C LEU A 34 0.94 2.77 9.48
N ALA A 35 -0.02 2.36 10.30
CA ALA A 35 0.15 1.16 11.08
C ALA A 35 0.47 -0.04 10.15
N ILE A 36 1.55 -0.73 10.45
CA ILE A 36 1.86 -2.00 9.79
C ILE A 36 0.91 -3.03 10.39
N PRO A 37 0.04 -3.66 9.58
CA PRO A 37 -0.92 -4.63 10.11
C PRO A 37 -0.21 -5.89 10.60
N GLU A 38 -0.78 -6.52 11.59
CA GLU A 38 -0.45 -7.91 11.87
C GLU A 38 -0.90 -8.77 10.69
N ILE A 39 0.02 -9.56 10.16
CA ILE A 39 -0.22 -10.44 9.02
C ILE A 39 0.09 -11.89 9.37
N THR A 40 -0.61 -12.81 8.75
CA THR A 40 -0.24 -14.22 8.75
C THR A 40 1.01 -14.44 7.90
N ARG A 41 1.81 -15.46 8.17
CA ARG A 41 3.12 -15.60 7.51
C ARG A 41 3.04 -16.07 6.05
N ASP A 42 1.90 -16.54 5.61
CA ASP A 42 1.56 -16.76 4.19
C ASP A 42 1.36 -15.43 3.42
N GLN A 43 1.12 -14.33 4.12
CA GLN A 43 0.96 -12.98 3.57
C GLN A 43 2.19 -12.09 3.77
N VAL A 44 3.35 -12.67 4.05
CA VAL A 44 4.57 -11.90 4.33
C VAL A 44 5.06 -11.07 3.14
N ILE A 45 4.73 -11.45 1.92
CA ILE A 45 5.03 -10.67 0.71
C ILE A 45 3.95 -9.61 0.55
N CYS A 46 4.29 -8.35 0.80
CA CYS A 46 3.35 -7.24 0.75
C CYS A 46 2.97 -6.90 -0.69
N PHE A 47 3.96 -6.77 -1.56
CA PHE A 47 3.78 -6.50 -2.99
C PHE A 47 5.03 -6.82 -3.79
N ALA A 48 4.92 -6.78 -5.11
CA ALA A 48 6.04 -6.79 -6.02
C ALA A 48 5.79 -5.81 -7.17
N LEU A 49 6.85 -5.23 -7.69
CA LEU A 49 6.84 -4.41 -8.88
C LEU A 49 7.96 -4.84 -9.82
N TYR A 50 7.80 -4.56 -11.11
CA TYR A 50 8.77 -5.01 -12.10
C TYR A 50 8.90 -4.05 -13.27
N THR A 51 10.04 -4.16 -13.95
CA THR A 51 10.27 -3.58 -15.28
C THR A 51 10.95 -4.62 -16.17
N VAL A 52 10.70 -4.52 -17.47
CA VAL A 52 11.44 -5.28 -18.50
C VAL A 52 12.06 -4.28 -19.47
N HIS A 53 13.36 -4.39 -19.67
CA HIS A 53 14.08 -3.56 -20.63
C HIS A 53 15.27 -4.34 -21.23
N ALA A 54 15.47 -4.23 -22.52
CA ALA A 54 16.55 -4.89 -23.24
C ALA A 54 16.69 -6.38 -22.88
N LYS A 55 15.57 -7.10 -22.87
CA LYS A 55 15.48 -8.54 -22.50
C LYS A 55 16.02 -8.84 -21.09
N THR A 56 15.93 -7.89 -20.20
CA THR A 56 16.23 -8.07 -18.78
C THR A 56 15.00 -7.77 -17.96
N LEU A 57 14.51 -8.77 -17.23
CA LEU A 57 13.50 -8.59 -16.20
C LEU A 57 14.19 -8.18 -14.89
N LYS A 58 13.75 -7.08 -14.33
CA LYS A 58 14.02 -6.70 -12.94
C LYS A 58 12.72 -6.71 -12.17
N LEU A 59 12.65 -7.49 -11.10
CA LEU A 59 11.49 -7.57 -10.23
C LEU A 59 11.96 -7.45 -8.79
N THR A 60 11.32 -6.56 -8.02
CA THR A 60 11.58 -6.44 -6.59
C THR A 60 10.32 -6.80 -5.82
N ALA A 61 10.44 -7.76 -4.92
CA ALA A 61 9.39 -8.07 -3.96
C ALA A 61 9.68 -7.35 -2.64
N GLN A 62 8.64 -6.77 -2.07
CA GLN A 62 8.65 -6.13 -0.76
C GLN A 62 8.03 -7.06 0.27
N LEU A 63 8.76 -7.34 1.31
CA LEU A 63 8.28 -8.16 2.42
C LEU A 63 7.86 -7.28 3.60
N TYR A 64 6.96 -7.79 4.42
CA TYR A 64 6.85 -7.34 5.81
C TYR A 64 8.08 -7.81 6.61
N PRO A 65 8.40 -7.19 7.76
CA PRO A 65 9.54 -7.58 8.57
C PRO A 65 9.53 -9.09 8.85
N LEU A 66 10.67 -9.74 8.60
CA LEU A 66 10.83 -11.15 8.85
C LEU A 66 11.13 -11.39 10.34
N LYS A 67 10.58 -12.47 10.86
CA LYS A 67 10.86 -12.96 12.20
C LYS A 67 12.16 -13.74 12.23
N GLU A 68 12.71 -13.94 13.42
CA GLU A 68 13.83 -14.85 13.63
C GLU A 68 13.48 -16.26 13.13
N GLY A 69 14.44 -16.97 12.54
CA GLY A 69 14.23 -18.30 11.96
C GLY A 69 13.56 -18.33 10.58
N GLU A 70 12.99 -17.24 10.09
CA GLU A 70 12.41 -17.23 8.74
C GLU A 70 13.51 -17.16 7.66
N PRO A 71 13.30 -17.78 6.48
CA PRO A 71 14.28 -17.78 5.39
C PRO A 71 14.68 -16.37 4.95
N ARG A 72 15.97 -16.11 4.81
CA ARG A 72 16.53 -14.85 4.30
C ARG A 72 16.71 -14.85 2.79
N LYS A 73 15.84 -15.54 2.08
CA LYS A 73 15.80 -15.63 0.62
C LYS A 73 14.39 -15.87 0.11
N ALA A 74 14.12 -15.48 -1.12
CA ALA A 74 12.89 -15.79 -1.83
C ALA A 74 13.18 -16.30 -3.25
N THR A 75 12.19 -16.93 -3.86
CA THR A 75 12.29 -17.53 -5.19
C THR A 75 11.30 -16.85 -6.12
N LEU A 76 11.77 -16.55 -7.34
CA LEU A 76 10.92 -16.13 -8.45
C LEU A 76 10.66 -17.35 -9.35
N GLU A 77 9.39 -17.63 -9.59
CA GLU A 77 8.93 -18.66 -10.48
C GLU A 77 8.02 -18.07 -11.56
N VAL A 78 8.01 -18.69 -12.73
CA VAL A 78 7.15 -18.32 -13.85
C VAL A 78 6.37 -19.52 -14.35
N LYS A 79 5.19 -19.27 -14.91
CA LYS A 79 4.34 -20.35 -15.45
C LYS A 79 4.70 -20.61 -16.91
N GLN A 80 5.20 -21.79 -17.21
CA GLN A 80 5.57 -22.24 -18.55
C GLN A 80 4.97 -23.61 -18.82
N GLY A 81 4.22 -23.74 -19.91
CA GLY A 81 3.58 -25.01 -20.24
C GLY A 81 2.65 -25.55 -19.14
N GLY A 82 1.97 -24.67 -18.43
CA GLY A 82 1.08 -25.03 -17.31
C GLY A 82 1.77 -25.22 -15.96
N ASN A 83 3.10 -25.37 -15.92
CA ASN A 83 3.87 -25.67 -14.72
C ASN A 83 4.65 -24.44 -14.22
N TRP A 84 4.82 -24.32 -12.90
CA TRP A 84 5.69 -23.32 -12.30
C TRP A 84 7.15 -23.78 -12.37
N LYS A 85 8.00 -22.89 -12.90
CA LYS A 85 9.45 -23.11 -13.00
C LYS A 85 10.19 -22.01 -12.28
N LYS A 86 11.12 -22.38 -11.42
CA LYS A 86 12.05 -21.44 -10.78
C LYS A 86 12.96 -20.81 -11.84
N VAL A 87 13.01 -19.47 -11.87
CA VAL A 87 13.87 -18.71 -12.79
C VAL A 87 14.94 -17.89 -12.04
N ALA A 88 14.70 -17.56 -10.76
CA ALA A 88 15.68 -16.87 -9.94
C ALA A 88 15.47 -17.18 -8.45
N GLU A 89 16.54 -16.98 -7.67
CA GLU A 89 16.52 -16.91 -6.21
C GLU A 89 17.34 -15.70 -5.79
N ALA A 90 16.87 -14.95 -4.82
CA ALA A 90 17.60 -13.78 -4.31
C ALA A 90 17.51 -13.70 -2.79
N LYS A 91 18.54 -13.09 -2.20
CA LYS A 91 18.60 -12.83 -0.76
C LYS A 91 17.73 -11.64 -0.39
N VAL A 92 17.17 -11.69 0.81
CA VAL A 92 16.48 -10.55 1.41
C VAL A 92 17.51 -9.50 1.82
N ILE A 93 17.29 -8.26 1.42
CA ILE A 93 18.03 -7.10 1.92
C ILE A 93 17.27 -6.63 3.17
N GLU A 94 17.75 -7.01 4.34
CA GLU A 94 17.01 -6.83 5.61
C GLU A 94 16.78 -5.36 5.98
N ARG A 95 17.65 -4.44 5.56
CA ARG A 95 17.47 -3.02 5.84
C ARG A 95 16.14 -2.45 5.32
N GLY A 96 15.63 -2.97 4.20
CA GLY A 96 14.36 -2.56 3.60
C GLY A 96 13.40 -3.73 3.40
N TRP A 97 13.76 -4.94 3.82
CA TRP A 97 12.99 -6.17 3.62
C TRP A 97 12.62 -6.40 2.16
N THR A 98 13.55 -6.11 1.25
CA THR A 98 13.35 -6.23 -0.19
C THR A 98 14.08 -7.43 -0.77
N VAL A 99 13.53 -8.01 -1.83
CA VAL A 99 14.16 -9.12 -2.57
C VAL A 99 14.26 -8.74 -4.05
N PRO A 100 15.42 -8.28 -4.52
CA PRO A 100 15.63 -7.91 -5.91
C PRO A 100 15.99 -9.13 -6.76
N PHE A 101 15.17 -9.42 -7.75
CA PHE A 101 15.46 -10.41 -8.78
C PHE A 101 15.92 -9.74 -10.06
N ARG A 102 16.85 -10.37 -10.76
CA ARG A 102 17.29 -9.99 -12.09
C ARG A 102 17.40 -11.23 -12.96
N VAL A 103 16.69 -11.26 -14.07
CA VAL A 103 16.67 -12.37 -15.04
C VAL A 103 17.07 -11.83 -16.40
N GLU A 104 18.23 -12.25 -16.85
CA GLU A 104 18.75 -11.93 -18.19
C GLU A 104 18.13 -12.82 -19.26
N LYS A 105 18.18 -12.38 -20.53
CA LYS A 105 17.63 -13.10 -21.67
C LYS A 105 16.14 -13.42 -21.50
N TRP A 106 15.42 -12.49 -20.87
CA TRP A 106 13.98 -12.62 -20.67
C TRP A 106 13.25 -12.67 -22.02
N ASP A 107 12.31 -13.61 -22.16
CA ASP A 107 11.39 -13.63 -23.28
C ASP A 107 10.29 -12.61 -23.05
N ASP A 108 10.42 -11.44 -23.69
CA ASP A 108 9.48 -10.32 -23.61
C ASP A 108 8.43 -10.30 -24.74
N SER A 109 8.36 -11.40 -25.53
CA SER A 109 7.43 -11.52 -26.64
C SER A 109 6.01 -11.93 -26.24
N GLN A 110 5.78 -12.31 -24.98
CA GLN A 110 4.50 -12.81 -24.48
C GLN A 110 4.25 -12.38 -23.04
N GLU A 111 2.99 -12.45 -22.62
CA GLU A 111 2.63 -12.30 -21.20
C GLU A 111 2.97 -13.57 -20.44
N ILE A 112 3.63 -13.42 -19.28
CA ILE A 112 4.09 -14.55 -18.48
C ILE A 112 3.59 -14.37 -17.04
N PRO A 113 2.71 -15.25 -16.52
CA PRO A 113 2.37 -15.27 -15.10
C PRO A 113 3.61 -15.60 -14.27
N TYR A 114 3.80 -14.84 -13.20
CA TYR A 114 4.87 -15.09 -12.24
C TYR A 114 4.33 -15.26 -10.83
N ARG A 115 5.15 -15.84 -9.97
CA ARG A 115 4.97 -15.78 -8.53
C ARG A 115 6.30 -15.62 -7.80
N VAL A 116 6.25 -14.88 -6.72
CA VAL A 116 7.33 -14.84 -5.74
C VAL A 116 6.93 -15.76 -4.60
N ARG A 117 7.85 -16.62 -4.15
CA ARG A 117 7.65 -17.49 -2.99
C ARG A 117 8.64 -17.17 -1.89
N HIS A 118 8.16 -17.14 -0.64
CA HIS A 118 8.99 -17.03 0.55
C HIS A 118 8.61 -18.13 1.54
N GLY A 119 9.60 -18.90 1.97
CA GLY A 119 9.36 -20.08 2.76
C GLY A 119 8.44 -21.09 2.05
N GLU A 120 7.68 -21.85 2.83
CA GLU A 120 6.80 -22.86 2.28
C GLU A 120 5.41 -22.33 1.91
N LYS A 121 4.94 -21.29 2.58
CA LYS A 121 3.53 -20.88 2.53
C LYS A 121 3.29 -19.59 1.77
N ALA A 122 4.21 -18.62 1.84
CA ALA A 122 3.97 -17.31 1.25
C ALA A 122 4.13 -17.33 -0.26
N THR A 123 3.12 -16.82 -0.94
CA THR A 123 3.11 -16.69 -2.41
C THR A 123 2.44 -15.38 -2.81
N TYR A 124 3.06 -14.68 -3.76
CA TYR A 124 2.51 -13.44 -4.34
C TYR A 124 2.58 -13.55 -5.86
N GLU A 125 1.44 -13.42 -6.52
CA GLU A 125 1.29 -13.69 -7.96
C GLU A 125 0.94 -12.44 -8.75
N GLY A 126 1.41 -12.38 -9.99
CA GLY A 126 1.12 -11.33 -10.95
C GLY A 126 1.42 -11.77 -12.37
N ILE A 127 1.38 -10.81 -13.30
CA ILE A 127 1.63 -11.03 -14.72
C ILE A 127 2.71 -10.08 -15.20
N ILE A 128 3.76 -10.61 -15.81
CA ILE A 128 4.73 -9.81 -16.55
C ILE A 128 4.19 -9.65 -17.97
N ARG A 129 3.98 -8.41 -18.38
CA ARG A 129 3.38 -8.07 -19.67
C ARG A 129 4.36 -8.29 -20.82
N LYS A 130 3.80 -8.60 -22.00
CA LYS A 130 4.53 -8.56 -23.27
C LYS A 130 5.11 -7.14 -23.49
N ASN A 131 6.29 -7.06 -24.08
CA ASN A 131 6.86 -5.78 -24.53
C ASN A 131 5.93 -5.15 -25.58
N PRO A 132 5.52 -3.89 -25.41
CA PRO A 132 4.59 -3.21 -26.32
C PRO A 132 5.21 -2.72 -27.62
N ILE A 133 6.36 -3.23 -28.04
CA ILE A 133 7.11 -2.78 -29.22
C ILE A 133 6.29 -2.79 -30.52
N ASP A 134 5.31 -3.67 -30.63
CA ASP A 134 4.45 -3.81 -31.79
C ASP A 134 3.22 -2.87 -31.77
N LYS A 135 3.03 -2.12 -30.68
CA LYS A 135 1.90 -1.21 -30.54
C LYS A 135 2.14 0.10 -31.29
N GLN A 136 1.08 0.63 -31.90
CA GLN A 136 1.11 1.98 -32.51
C GLN A 136 1.00 3.09 -31.45
N GLU A 137 0.33 2.78 -30.32
CA GLU A 137 0.13 3.71 -29.22
C GLU A 137 0.66 3.12 -27.93
N PHE A 138 1.40 3.91 -27.18
CA PHE A 138 1.93 3.56 -25.86
C PHE A 138 1.14 4.30 -24.78
N VAL A 139 0.55 3.56 -23.85
CA VAL A 139 -0.24 4.11 -22.74
C VAL A 139 0.60 4.18 -21.49
N ALA A 140 1.01 5.38 -21.09
CA ALA A 140 1.64 5.62 -19.78
C ALA A 140 0.65 6.29 -18.83
N VAL A 141 0.62 5.82 -17.59
CA VAL A 141 -0.14 6.47 -16.51
C VAL A 141 0.83 6.99 -15.48
N GLY A 142 0.85 8.32 -15.33
CA GLY A 142 1.70 9.04 -14.37
C GLY A 142 0.94 9.43 -13.12
N PHE A 143 1.61 9.32 -11.98
CA PHE A 143 1.12 9.74 -10.68
C PHE A 143 2.10 10.70 -10.04
N THR A 144 1.56 11.70 -9.34
CA THR A 144 2.34 12.61 -8.52
C THR A 144 1.64 12.81 -7.18
N GLY A 145 2.35 12.54 -6.12
CA GLY A 145 1.87 12.70 -4.74
C GLY A 145 0.67 11.81 -4.39
N ASN A 146 0.79 11.00 -3.35
CA ASN A 146 -0.30 10.21 -2.79
C ASN A 146 -0.43 10.51 -1.29
N SER A 147 -1.28 11.47 -0.94
CA SER A 147 -1.49 11.82 0.46
C SER A 147 -2.32 10.77 1.19
N ILE A 148 -1.95 10.50 2.44
CA ILE A 148 -2.77 9.78 3.42
C ILE A 148 -3.50 10.72 4.36
N ASN A 149 -3.33 12.02 4.20
CA ASN A 149 -3.98 13.03 5.03
C ASN A 149 -5.44 13.23 4.56
N PRO A 150 -6.44 13.07 5.44
CA PRO A 150 -7.84 13.31 5.09
C PRO A 150 -8.11 14.68 4.48
N GLY A 151 -7.41 15.74 4.93
CA GLY A 151 -7.52 17.09 4.37
C GLY A 151 -7.06 17.19 2.90
N HIS A 152 -6.35 16.18 2.39
CA HIS A 152 -5.85 16.10 1.01
C HIS A 152 -6.41 14.87 0.27
N GLY A 153 -7.59 14.37 0.68
CA GLY A 153 -8.21 13.20 0.06
C GLY A 153 -7.57 11.86 0.43
N GLY A 154 -6.73 11.81 1.47
CA GLY A 154 -6.06 10.59 1.91
C GLY A 154 -6.97 9.55 2.55
N ASP A 155 -8.19 9.92 2.92
CA ASP A 155 -9.26 9.05 3.41
C ASP A 155 -10.11 8.44 2.29
N ILE A 156 -9.95 8.90 1.05
CA ILE A 156 -10.66 8.36 -0.10
C ILE A 156 -10.07 6.99 -0.46
N PRO A 157 -10.89 5.92 -0.50
CA PRO A 157 -10.43 4.60 -0.91
C PRO A 157 -9.83 4.62 -2.31
N LYS A 158 -8.66 4.00 -2.50
CA LYS A 158 -8.00 3.94 -3.81
C LYS A 158 -8.63 2.95 -4.78
N LYS A 159 -9.67 2.23 -4.36
CA LYS A 159 -10.31 1.18 -5.16
C LYS A 159 -10.74 1.66 -6.54
N ASP A 160 -11.43 2.78 -6.64
CA ASP A 160 -11.93 3.29 -7.92
C ASP A 160 -10.79 3.73 -8.84
N LEU A 161 -9.73 4.32 -8.26
CA LEU A 161 -8.51 4.66 -8.99
C LEU A 161 -7.83 3.40 -9.55
N VAL A 162 -7.66 2.37 -8.72
CA VAL A 162 -7.09 1.08 -9.11
C VAL A 162 -7.91 0.43 -10.22
N GLU A 163 -9.23 0.42 -10.13
CA GLU A 163 -10.10 -0.15 -11.16
C GLU A 163 -10.04 0.67 -12.48
N ASN A 164 -9.92 1.98 -12.40
CA ASN A 164 -9.73 2.81 -13.59
C ASN A 164 -8.39 2.54 -14.27
N ILE A 165 -7.31 2.37 -13.50
CA ILE A 165 -6.00 1.97 -14.04
C ILE A 165 -6.10 0.63 -14.77
N LYS A 166 -6.76 -0.36 -14.17
CA LYS A 166 -6.95 -1.68 -14.80
C LYS A 166 -7.69 -1.57 -16.15
N ARG A 167 -8.70 -0.68 -16.24
CA ARG A 167 -9.44 -0.45 -17.49
C ARG A 167 -8.59 0.19 -18.59
N LEU A 168 -7.69 1.09 -18.22
CA LEU A 168 -6.76 1.73 -19.15
C LEU A 168 -5.75 0.76 -19.76
N LYS A 169 -5.48 -0.36 -19.10
CA LYS A 169 -4.47 -1.38 -19.49
C LYS A 169 -3.14 -0.73 -19.87
N PRO A 170 -2.51 0.04 -18.96
CA PRO A 170 -1.30 0.80 -19.29
C PRO A 170 -0.13 -0.12 -19.66
N ASP A 171 0.76 0.41 -20.48
CA ASP A 171 2.04 -0.20 -20.80
C ASP A 171 3.11 0.16 -19.77
N LEU A 172 2.91 1.27 -19.05
CA LEU A 172 3.80 1.74 -17.99
C LEU A 172 3.01 2.48 -16.92
N LEU A 173 3.32 2.20 -15.66
CA LEU A 173 2.97 3.02 -14.52
C LEU A 173 4.21 3.78 -14.06
N PHE A 174 4.09 5.09 -13.93
CA PHE A 174 5.15 5.97 -13.46
C PHE A 174 4.70 6.74 -12.22
N PHE A 175 5.37 6.51 -11.11
CA PHE A 175 5.14 7.24 -9.86
C PHE A 175 6.32 8.21 -9.66
N SER A 176 6.03 9.50 -9.74
CA SER A 176 7.04 10.56 -9.74
C SER A 176 7.47 11.00 -8.34
N GLY A 177 7.31 10.15 -7.36
CA GLY A 177 7.64 10.44 -5.97
C GLY A 177 6.44 10.74 -5.11
N ASP A 178 6.69 10.98 -3.83
CA ASP A 178 5.66 11.17 -2.81
C ASP A 178 4.64 10.02 -2.78
N GLN A 179 5.15 8.81 -2.85
CA GLN A 179 4.31 7.61 -2.88
C GLN A 179 3.38 7.53 -1.66
N VAL A 180 3.81 8.10 -0.55
CA VAL A 180 2.97 8.41 0.62
C VAL A 180 3.53 9.63 1.32
N TYR A 181 2.71 10.65 1.55
CA TYR A 181 3.08 11.88 2.21
C TYR A 181 3.34 11.66 3.72
N ASP A 182 4.52 11.15 4.06
CA ASP A 182 5.02 11.02 5.42
C ASP A 182 6.55 11.11 5.42
N HIS A 183 7.10 11.99 6.26
CA HIS A 183 8.55 12.22 6.31
C HIS A 183 9.29 11.36 7.34
N ARG A 184 8.60 10.54 8.13
CA ARG A 184 9.16 9.96 9.35
C ARG A 184 9.21 8.43 9.35
N ARG A 185 8.31 7.79 8.60
CA ARG A 185 8.12 6.34 8.63
C ARG A 185 8.16 5.79 7.21
N HIS A 186 9.31 5.96 6.58
CA HIS A 186 9.49 5.62 5.17
C HIS A 186 9.08 4.17 4.85
N TYR A 187 9.54 3.21 5.64
CA TYR A 187 9.22 1.81 5.43
C TYR A 187 7.70 1.54 5.55
N ALA A 188 7.07 2.06 6.59
CA ALA A 188 5.62 1.92 6.78
C ALA A 188 4.81 2.60 5.66
N ALA A 189 5.30 3.75 5.17
CA ALA A 189 4.74 4.47 4.03
C ALA A 189 4.86 3.64 2.75
N TRP A 190 6.01 3.03 2.50
CA TRP A 190 6.26 2.17 1.35
C TRP A 190 5.38 0.92 1.37
N LEU A 191 5.21 0.29 2.52
CA LEU A 191 4.25 -0.81 2.68
C LEU A 191 2.79 -0.35 2.44
N ARG A 192 2.45 0.87 2.84
CA ARG A 192 1.13 1.44 2.59
C ARG A 192 0.90 1.66 1.09
N PHE A 193 1.87 2.23 0.38
CA PHE A 193 1.84 2.36 -1.08
C PHE A 193 1.57 1.00 -1.76
N GLY A 194 2.28 -0.04 -1.35
CA GLY A 194 2.08 -1.38 -1.89
C GLY A 194 0.69 -1.95 -1.62
N ARG A 195 0.11 -1.69 -0.45
CA ARG A 195 -1.27 -2.10 -0.15
C ARG A 195 -2.30 -1.34 -0.99
N ASP A 196 -2.05 -0.06 -1.25
CA ASP A 196 -2.97 0.78 -2.02
C ASP A 196 -2.94 0.45 -3.53
N PHE A 197 -1.76 0.16 -4.09
CA PHE A 197 -1.56 -0.01 -5.53
C PHE A 197 -1.13 -1.42 -5.95
N GLY A 198 -0.94 -2.36 -5.02
CA GLY A 198 -0.44 -3.70 -5.29
C GLY A 198 -1.18 -4.44 -6.41
N GLU A 199 -2.49 -4.26 -6.50
CA GLU A 199 -3.33 -4.90 -7.53
C GLU A 199 -3.04 -4.43 -8.96
N VAL A 200 -2.40 -3.29 -9.14
CA VAL A 200 -2.00 -2.80 -10.47
C VAL A 200 -0.50 -2.96 -10.69
N ILE A 201 0.35 -2.61 -9.72
CA ILE A 201 1.80 -2.67 -9.91
C ILE A 201 2.34 -4.09 -10.08
N LYS A 202 1.63 -5.12 -9.59
CA LYS A 202 1.99 -6.53 -9.84
C LYS A 202 1.76 -6.99 -11.29
N ASN A 203 0.92 -6.26 -12.04
CA ASN A 203 0.46 -6.67 -13.37
C ASN A 203 0.91 -5.73 -14.49
N PHE A 204 1.46 -4.57 -14.15
CA PHE A 204 1.92 -3.59 -15.14
C PHE A 204 3.35 -3.15 -14.81
N PRO A 205 4.20 -2.96 -15.83
CA PRO A 205 5.55 -2.42 -15.62
C PRO A 205 5.47 -1.12 -14.83
N THR A 206 6.25 -1.02 -13.76
CA THR A 206 6.14 0.10 -12.82
C THR A 206 7.50 0.68 -12.52
N VAL A 207 7.63 1.99 -12.67
CA VAL A 207 8.79 2.78 -12.26
C VAL A 207 8.37 3.73 -11.15
N THR A 208 9.16 3.77 -10.10
CA THR A 208 9.02 4.75 -9.01
C THR A 208 10.32 5.52 -8.87
N ILE A 209 10.22 6.81 -8.66
CA ILE A 209 11.35 7.65 -8.24
C ILE A 209 11.01 8.30 -6.89
N PRO A 210 12.00 8.60 -6.05
CA PRO A 210 11.74 9.31 -4.79
C PRO A 210 11.54 10.82 -5.05
N ASP A 211 10.74 11.46 -4.19
CA ASP A 211 10.68 12.90 -4.01
C ASP A 211 10.97 13.25 -2.54
N ASP A 212 10.78 14.49 -2.12
CA ASP A 212 11.20 14.99 -0.81
C ASP A 212 10.54 14.27 0.37
N HIS A 213 9.25 13.93 0.28
CA HIS A 213 8.57 13.16 1.32
C HIS A 213 9.09 11.72 1.43
N ASP A 214 9.53 11.12 0.32
CA ASP A 214 10.09 9.77 0.34
C ASP A 214 11.48 9.71 0.97
N VAL A 215 12.20 10.83 1.00
CA VAL A 215 13.54 10.94 1.62
C VAL A 215 13.52 11.63 2.97
N GLY A 216 12.33 12.04 3.45
CA GLY A 216 12.14 12.60 4.77
C GLY A 216 12.53 14.07 4.93
N GLN A 217 12.63 14.81 3.85
CA GLN A 217 13.01 16.22 3.87
C GLN A 217 12.10 17.08 3.01
N PRO A 218 11.10 17.79 3.60
CA PRO A 218 10.12 18.52 2.82
C PRO A 218 10.74 19.69 2.07
N ASN A 219 10.40 19.84 0.79
CA ASN A 219 10.74 20.95 -0.09
C ASN A 219 12.25 21.30 -0.16
N ILE A 220 13.10 20.37 0.22
CA ILE A 220 14.55 20.55 0.21
C ILE A 220 15.19 19.30 -0.37
N TRP A 221 15.20 19.23 -1.64
CA TRP A 221 16.00 18.28 -2.38
C TRP A 221 16.98 19.02 -3.26
N GLY A 222 18.23 18.83 -3.07
CA GLY A 222 19.20 19.54 -3.86
C GLY A 222 20.58 18.91 -3.85
N HIS A 223 21.43 19.52 -4.62
CA HIS A 223 22.84 19.21 -4.72
C HIS A 223 23.46 19.12 -3.31
N ASN A 224 24.14 18.02 -3.01
CA ASN A 224 24.78 17.69 -1.74
C ASN A 224 23.90 17.17 -0.59
N GLY A 225 22.66 16.78 -0.86
CA GLY A 225 21.83 16.01 0.05
C GLY A 225 21.93 16.42 1.52
N LYS A 226 21.23 17.44 1.93
CA LYS A 226 21.15 17.74 3.36
C LYS A 226 20.40 16.61 4.05
N LYS A 227 20.92 16.14 5.17
CA LYS A 227 20.19 15.19 6.02
C LYS A 227 18.87 15.80 6.44
N SER A 228 17.80 15.00 6.41
CA SER A 228 16.51 15.42 6.95
C SER A 228 16.65 15.83 8.42
N THR A 229 16.15 17.01 8.74
CA THR A 229 16.05 17.46 10.13
C THR A 229 14.82 16.89 10.83
N LEU A 230 13.92 16.24 10.09
CA LEU A 230 12.67 15.68 10.60
C LEU A 230 12.76 14.17 10.88
N GLY A 231 13.96 13.60 10.82
CA GLY A 231 14.17 12.19 11.13
C GLY A 231 13.53 11.24 10.11
N GLY A 232 13.38 11.67 8.84
CA GLY A 232 12.84 10.85 7.79
C GLY A 232 13.74 9.70 7.41
N ALA A 233 13.33 8.81 6.56
CA ALA A 233 14.04 7.68 5.93
C ALA A 233 14.99 6.86 6.83
N SER A 234 14.96 7.03 8.12
CA SER A 234 15.91 6.43 9.06
C SER A 234 15.33 5.28 9.89
N ASP A 235 14.18 4.77 9.50
CA ASP A 235 13.63 3.58 10.14
C ASP A 235 14.45 2.32 9.83
#